data_24fa7bc67135d1b52888c6d6aca82dc8
#
_entry.id   24fa7bc67135d1b52888c6d6aca82dc8
#
_cell.length_a   1.000
_cell.length_b   1.000
_cell.length_c   1.000
_cell.angle_alpha   90.00
_cell.angle_beta   90.00
_cell.angle_gamma   90.00
#
_symmetry.space_group_name_H-M   'P 1'
#
loop_
_entity.id
_entity.type
_entity.pdbx_description
1 polymer ?
#
loop_
_entity_poly.entity_id
_entity_poly.type
_entity_poly.pdbx_seq_one_letter_code
_entity_poly.pdbx_strand_id
1 'polypeptide(L)'
;PHFQSHPDITSLLAELAAENEATKADIKRFSTLDEASFASAVDALSERKHKLISSSDFANQLHIIANNIEDDETATALMVIAGDIASHGFGMGEIHLRINAVQLRNAMRAVDGRGISLSGDNVQNRLLMERLATRIKTEPAWKINFQNLDDESATARRQLMLATQFLKHVDCDQPIRLLIAECEKPITIMNALYLAHKFGIADRLDISPLFETTFGLEHGVQLIEQLLGYDVFCDYVRQRGRLAMQTGFSDAGRFIGQIAANLAIERLQLKIAQLVKDRLNGEVDLLMFNTHGESFGRGCAGPRIADRQNFILTPHTRARCNDMGVHIHHQSSFGLQLIIIVS
;
A
#
# COMPACT_ATOMS: atom_id res chain seq x y z
N PRO A 1 23.56 -28.59 -16.97
CA PRO A 1 24.37 -28.74 -18.18
C PRO A 1 23.83 -27.94 -19.36
N HIS A 2 22.54 -27.60 -19.40
CA HIS A 2 21.89 -26.92 -20.53
C HIS A 2 21.98 -25.39 -20.51
N PHE A 3 22.49 -24.78 -19.44
CA PHE A 3 22.64 -23.33 -19.28
C PHE A 3 23.85 -22.70 -20.00
N GLN A 4 24.76 -23.50 -20.52
CA GLN A 4 26.05 -23.02 -21.04
C GLN A 4 25.98 -22.35 -22.41
N SER A 5 24.84 -22.30 -23.07
CA SER A 5 24.73 -21.81 -24.46
C SER A 5 24.29 -20.35 -24.63
N HIS A 6 23.89 -19.64 -23.55
CA HIS A 6 23.46 -18.24 -23.65
C HIS A 6 24.29 -17.35 -22.72
N PRO A 7 25.20 -16.51 -23.27
CA PRO A 7 26.12 -15.70 -22.47
C PRO A 7 25.39 -14.77 -21.48
N ASP A 8 24.24 -14.26 -21.85
CA ASP A 8 23.44 -13.36 -20.99
C ASP A 8 22.88 -14.07 -19.75
N ILE A 9 22.48 -15.34 -19.89
CA ILE A 9 21.98 -16.15 -18.77
C ILE A 9 23.09 -16.48 -17.79
N THR A 10 24.27 -16.81 -18.29
CA THR A 10 25.42 -17.13 -17.44
C THR A 10 25.87 -15.91 -16.63
N SER A 11 25.88 -14.72 -17.25
CA SER A 11 26.19 -13.47 -16.56
C SER A 11 25.14 -13.17 -15.48
N LEU A 12 23.86 -13.28 -15.82
CA LEU A 12 22.77 -13.02 -14.92
C LEU A 12 22.78 -13.96 -13.69
N LEU A 13 23.03 -15.25 -13.91
CA LEU A 13 23.16 -16.24 -12.82
C LEU A 13 24.38 -15.93 -11.93
N ALA A 14 25.50 -15.45 -12.52
CA ALA A 14 26.67 -15.07 -11.76
C ALA A 14 26.41 -13.82 -10.91
N GLU A 15 25.68 -12.82 -11.43
CA GLU A 15 25.28 -11.63 -10.70
C GLU A 15 24.34 -12.00 -9.52
N LEU A 16 23.31 -12.81 -9.77
CA LEU A 16 22.40 -13.27 -8.75
C LEU A 16 23.12 -14.09 -7.64
N ALA A 17 24.08 -14.93 -8.03
CA ALA A 17 24.89 -15.67 -7.07
C ALA A 17 25.75 -14.74 -6.21
N ALA A 18 26.36 -13.73 -6.81
CA ALA A 18 27.18 -12.75 -6.10
C ALA A 18 26.34 -11.90 -5.12
N GLU A 19 25.15 -11.47 -5.54
CA GLU A 19 24.22 -10.72 -4.69
C GLU A 19 23.69 -11.58 -3.52
N ASN A 20 23.38 -12.85 -3.77
CA ASN A 20 22.96 -13.79 -2.74
C ASN A 20 24.05 -14.00 -1.69
N GLU A 21 25.31 -14.21 -2.10
CA GLU A 21 26.43 -14.35 -1.16
C GLU A 21 26.69 -13.08 -0.36
N ALA A 22 26.60 -11.91 -1.01
CA ALA A 22 26.70 -10.62 -0.30
C ALA A 22 25.58 -10.45 0.73
N THR A 23 24.34 -10.83 0.39
CA THR A 23 23.19 -10.78 1.29
C THR A 23 23.36 -11.73 2.48
N LYS A 24 23.84 -12.95 2.25
CA LYS A 24 24.15 -13.89 3.33
C LYS A 24 25.25 -13.36 4.27
N ALA A 25 26.27 -12.71 3.71
CA ALA A 25 27.33 -12.09 4.50
C ALA A 25 26.79 -10.94 5.38
N ASP A 26 25.89 -10.12 4.85
CA ASP A 26 25.23 -9.07 5.61
C ASP A 26 24.34 -9.65 6.72
N ILE A 27 23.51 -10.65 6.44
CA ILE A 27 22.68 -11.33 7.46
C ILE A 27 23.56 -11.85 8.59
N LYS A 28 24.67 -12.50 8.27
CA LYS A 28 25.62 -13.01 9.27
C LYS A 28 26.24 -11.86 10.07
N ARG A 29 26.61 -10.76 9.42
CA ARG A 29 27.15 -9.56 10.07
C ARG A 29 26.12 -8.97 11.03
N PHE A 30 24.89 -8.75 10.58
CA PHE A 30 23.83 -8.16 11.40
C PHE A 30 23.43 -9.02 12.60
N SER A 31 23.54 -10.34 12.50
CA SER A 31 23.26 -11.23 13.63
C SER A 31 24.27 -11.16 14.79
N THR A 32 25.42 -10.53 14.57
CA THR A 32 26.52 -10.44 15.54
C THR A 32 26.86 -9.00 15.98
N LEU A 33 26.12 -7.99 15.44
CA LEU A 33 26.35 -6.60 15.80
C LEU A 33 25.80 -6.26 17.18
N ASP A 34 26.56 -5.43 17.89
CA ASP A 34 26.04 -4.75 19.07
C ASP A 34 25.18 -3.53 18.69
N GLU A 35 24.42 -3.03 19.65
CA GLU A 35 23.51 -1.90 19.44
C GLU A 35 24.24 -0.63 18.95
N ALA A 36 25.45 -0.36 19.44
CA ALA A 36 26.22 0.81 19.07
C ALA A 36 26.70 0.78 17.61
N SER A 37 27.00 -0.41 17.08
CA SER A 37 27.51 -0.60 15.71
C SER A 37 26.40 -0.76 14.68
N PHE A 38 25.16 -0.99 15.11
CA PHE A 38 24.04 -1.34 14.23
C PHE A 38 23.70 -0.22 13.24
N ALA A 39 23.54 1.01 13.70
CA ALA A 39 23.20 2.15 12.83
C ALA A 39 24.25 2.40 11.75
N SER A 40 25.54 2.35 12.11
CA SER A 40 26.65 2.50 11.15
C SER A 40 26.69 1.37 10.13
N ALA A 41 26.40 0.14 10.55
CA ALA A 41 26.33 -1.01 9.64
C ALA A 41 25.19 -0.89 8.63
N VAL A 42 24.02 -0.37 9.06
CA VAL A 42 22.88 -0.11 8.17
C VAL A 42 23.19 1.01 7.17
N ASP A 43 23.84 2.09 7.61
CA ASP A 43 24.24 3.15 6.69
C ASP A 43 25.22 2.62 5.62
N ALA A 44 26.18 1.80 6.03
CA ALA A 44 27.11 1.12 5.10
C ALA A 44 26.36 0.18 4.12
N LEU A 45 25.36 -0.56 4.60
CA LEU A 45 24.49 -1.37 3.75
C LEU A 45 23.76 -0.52 2.71
N SER A 46 23.35 0.68 3.06
CA SER A 46 22.68 1.62 2.16
C SER A 46 23.54 2.04 0.97
N GLU A 47 24.84 2.11 1.16
CA GLU A 47 25.82 2.53 0.14
C GLU A 47 26.30 1.39 -0.75
N ARG A 48 25.97 0.14 -0.45
CA ARG A 48 26.37 -1.03 -1.25
C ARG A 48 25.75 -0.96 -2.65
N LYS A 49 26.57 -1.07 -3.69
CA LYS A 49 26.16 -0.92 -5.09
C LYS A 49 25.28 -2.08 -5.60
N HIS A 50 25.54 -3.29 -5.17
CA HIS A 50 24.81 -4.49 -5.60
C HIS A 50 23.94 -4.98 -4.45
N LYS A 51 22.64 -4.83 -4.60
CA LYS A 51 21.64 -5.23 -3.60
C LYS A 51 20.52 -5.98 -4.27
N LEU A 52 20.18 -7.14 -3.75
CA LEU A 52 18.96 -7.83 -4.11
C LEU A 52 17.79 -7.23 -3.29
N ILE A 53 17.30 -6.07 -3.73
CA ILE A 53 16.22 -5.33 -3.08
C ILE A 53 15.04 -5.01 -4.02
N SER A 54 15.11 -5.43 -5.29
CA SER A 54 14.00 -5.31 -6.24
C SER A 54 13.43 -6.69 -6.53
N SER A 55 12.28 -6.98 -5.95
CA SER A 55 11.54 -8.22 -6.24
C SER A 55 11.06 -8.27 -7.69
N SER A 56 10.69 -7.12 -8.26
CA SER A 56 10.26 -7.01 -9.65
C SER A 56 11.40 -7.32 -10.63
N ASP A 57 12.60 -6.75 -10.40
CA ASP A 57 13.76 -7.03 -11.25
C ASP A 57 14.17 -8.50 -11.14
N PHE A 58 14.15 -9.06 -9.94
CA PHE A 58 14.47 -10.47 -9.71
C PHE A 58 13.47 -11.41 -10.41
N ALA A 59 12.17 -11.13 -10.30
CA ALA A 59 11.14 -11.90 -11.00
C ALA A 59 11.31 -11.82 -12.53
N ASN A 60 11.60 -10.62 -13.06
CA ASN A 60 11.88 -10.44 -14.50
C ASN A 60 13.11 -11.23 -14.95
N GLN A 61 14.16 -11.25 -14.15
CA GLN A 61 15.37 -12.06 -14.43
C GLN A 61 15.05 -13.55 -14.47
N LEU A 62 14.25 -14.05 -13.53
CA LEU A 62 13.78 -15.44 -13.55
C LEU A 62 12.93 -15.75 -14.79
N HIS A 63 12.07 -14.85 -15.23
CA HIS A 63 11.32 -15.00 -16.48
C HIS A 63 12.23 -15.07 -17.71
N ILE A 64 13.26 -14.21 -17.79
CA ILE A 64 14.23 -14.26 -18.88
C ILE A 64 14.94 -15.62 -18.90
N ILE A 65 15.38 -16.12 -17.73
CA ILE A 65 16.02 -17.40 -17.62
C ILE A 65 15.06 -18.52 -18.06
N ALA A 66 13.83 -18.55 -17.54
CA ALA A 66 12.82 -19.56 -17.86
C ALA A 66 12.51 -19.64 -19.36
N ASN A 67 12.39 -18.50 -20.04
CA ASN A 67 12.12 -18.45 -21.47
C ASN A 67 13.28 -18.95 -22.35
N ASN A 68 14.46 -19.13 -21.80
CA ASN A 68 15.66 -19.59 -22.52
C ASN A 68 16.11 -21.01 -22.08
N ILE A 69 15.32 -21.71 -21.29
CA ILE A 69 15.56 -23.09 -20.88
C ILE A 69 14.79 -24.04 -21.79
N GLU A 70 15.45 -25.10 -22.28
CA GLU A 70 14.85 -26.14 -23.10
C GLU A 70 14.02 -27.16 -22.28
N ASP A 71 14.33 -27.29 -20.98
CA ASP A 71 13.62 -28.21 -20.09
C ASP A 71 12.34 -27.57 -19.55
N ASP A 72 11.21 -28.04 -20.03
CA ASP A 72 9.88 -27.51 -19.70
C ASP A 72 9.56 -27.57 -18.19
N GLU A 73 10.04 -28.58 -17.48
CA GLU A 73 9.79 -28.72 -16.04
C GLU A 73 10.55 -27.64 -15.24
N THR A 74 11.82 -27.45 -15.55
CA THR A 74 12.64 -26.39 -14.94
C THR A 74 12.13 -24.99 -15.31
N ALA A 75 11.77 -24.76 -16.57
CA ALA A 75 11.19 -23.49 -17.03
C ALA A 75 9.90 -23.17 -16.28
N THR A 76 9.00 -24.14 -16.15
CA THR A 76 7.75 -24.00 -15.39
C THR A 76 8.01 -23.69 -13.92
N ALA A 77 8.93 -24.39 -13.27
CA ALA A 77 9.28 -24.15 -11.87
C ALA A 77 9.81 -22.72 -11.67
N LEU A 78 10.67 -22.23 -12.56
CA LEU A 78 11.17 -20.84 -12.50
C LEU A 78 10.06 -19.81 -12.72
N MET A 79 9.13 -20.06 -13.65
CA MET A 79 7.98 -19.17 -13.86
C MET A 79 7.05 -19.11 -12.65
N VAL A 80 6.83 -20.23 -11.96
CA VAL A 80 6.06 -20.28 -10.72
C VAL A 80 6.74 -19.44 -9.64
N ILE A 81 8.06 -19.62 -9.45
CA ILE A 81 8.83 -18.83 -8.47
C ILE A 81 8.79 -17.34 -8.83
N ALA A 82 8.98 -17.00 -10.10
CA ALA A 82 8.91 -15.61 -10.56
C ALA A 82 7.53 -15.00 -10.31
N GLY A 83 6.46 -15.74 -10.60
CA GLY A 83 5.08 -15.30 -10.33
C GLY A 83 4.80 -15.11 -8.83
N ASP A 84 5.33 -16.00 -7.99
CA ASP A 84 5.20 -15.92 -6.55
C ASP A 84 5.92 -14.67 -5.98
N ILE A 85 7.15 -14.43 -6.41
CA ILE A 85 7.93 -13.25 -6.02
C ILE A 85 7.28 -11.97 -6.54
N ALA A 86 6.82 -11.94 -7.79
CA ALA A 86 6.13 -10.78 -8.36
C ALA A 86 4.83 -10.45 -7.60
N SER A 87 4.15 -11.46 -7.06
CA SER A 87 2.88 -11.31 -6.34
C SER A 87 3.05 -10.88 -4.88
N HIS A 88 4.08 -11.39 -4.21
CA HIS A 88 4.25 -11.26 -2.76
C HIS A 88 5.44 -10.39 -2.35
N GLY A 89 6.38 -10.13 -3.26
CA GLY A 89 7.64 -9.48 -2.95
C GLY A 89 8.57 -10.34 -2.08
N PHE A 90 9.73 -9.82 -1.73
CA PHE A 90 10.65 -10.48 -0.79
C PHE A 90 10.13 -10.50 0.65
N GLY A 91 9.20 -9.61 0.98
CA GLY A 91 8.50 -9.61 2.26
C GLY A 91 7.47 -10.71 2.44
N MET A 92 7.26 -11.55 1.42
CA MET A 92 6.30 -12.67 1.43
C MET A 92 4.85 -12.26 1.72
N GLY A 93 4.49 -11.04 1.34
CA GLY A 93 3.12 -10.53 1.47
C GLY A 93 3.05 -9.02 1.51
N GLU A 94 1.84 -8.48 1.40
CA GLU A 94 1.59 -7.05 1.46
C GLU A 94 1.72 -6.52 2.89
N ILE A 95 2.45 -5.42 3.07
CA ILE A 95 2.63 -4.82 4.39
C ILE A 95 1.49 -3.84 4.67
N HIS A 96 0.78 -4.05 5.78
CA HIS A 96 -0.26 -3.16 6.25
C HIS A 96 0.19 -2.37 7.48
N LEU A 97 0.35 -1.07 7.31
CA LEU A 97 0.52 -0.12 8.40
C LEU A 97 -0.86 0.38 8.83
N ARG A 98 -1.15 0.37 10.13
CA ARG A 98 -2.45 0.79 10.66
C ARG A 98 -2.28 1.96 11.61
N ILE A 99 -2.92 3.07 11.29
CA ILE A 99 -2.96 4.28 12.10
C ILE A 99 -4.38 4.84 12.12
N ASN A 100 -4.62 5.81 13.01
CA ASN A 100 -5.88 6.54 13.02
C ASN A 100 -5.66 8.05 12.79
N ALA A 101 -6.76 8.77 12.59
CA ALA A 101 -6.73 10.21 12.35
C ALA A 101 -6.06 11.00 13.48
N VAL A 102 -6.17 10.54 14.74
CA VAL A 102 -5.53 11.20 15.91
C VAL A 102 -4.01 11.04 15.86
N GLN A 103 -3.52 9.85 15.52
CA GLN A 103 -2.07 9.59 15.42
C GLN A 103 -1.43 10.41 14.28
N LEU A 104 -2.10 10.53 13.12
CA LEU A 104 -1.66 11.41 12.04
C LEU A 104 -1.61 12.87 12.47
N ARG A 105 -2.63 13.34 13.16
CA ARG A 105 -2.69 14.70 13.68
C ARG A 105 -1.58 14.99 14.68
N ASN A 106 -1.26 14.03 15.56
CA ASN A 106 -0.15 14.16 16.50
C ASN A 106 1.21 14.18 15.78
N ALA A 107 1.38 13.36 14.75
CA ALA A 107 2.57 13.37 13.90
C ALA A 107 2.77 14.73 13.23
N MET A 108 1.71 15.34 12.72
CA MET A 108 1.75 16.67 12.10
C MET A 108 2.06 17.79 13.11
N ARG A 109 1.56 17.69 14.34
CA ARG A 109 1.93 18.64 15.42
C ARG A 109 3.43 18.65 15.69
N ALA A 110 4.05 17.48 15.69
CA ALA A 110 5.49 17.37 15.88
C ALA A 110 6.29 18.00 14.71
N VAL A 111 5.72 18.01 13.51
CA VAL A 111 6.34 18.64 12.33
C VAL A 111 6.21 20.16 12.34
N ASP A 112 5.04 20.67 12.67
CA ASP A 112 4.71 22.11 12.54
C ASP A 112 5.00 22.92 13.83
N GLY A 113 5.37 22.27 14.93
CA GLY A 113 5.60 22.91 16.23
C GLY A 113 4.37 23.62 16.81
N ARG A 114 3.24 23.62 16.09
CA ARG A 114 1.96 24.20 16.51
C ARG A 114 0.87 23.15 16.21
N GLY A 115 0.08 22.87 17.21
CA GLY A 115 -1.10 22.02 17.00
C GLY A 115 -2.04 22.70 16.01
N ILE A 116 -2.10 22.19 14.79
CA ILE A 116 -3.15 22.57 13.85
C ILE A 116 -4.45 22.08 14.48
N SER A 117 -5.22 23.01 15.04
CA SER A 117 -6.55 22.71 15.56
C SER A 117 -7.46 22.45 14.36
N LEU A 118 -7.88 21.20 14.17
CA LEU A 118 -8.87 20.82 13.17
C LEU A 118 -10.32 21.18 13.59
N SER A 119 -10.48 22.02 14.59
CA SER A 119 -11.77 22.55 15.01
C SER A 119 -12.16 23.83 14.24
N GLY A 120 -11.39 24.18 13.19
CA GLY A 120 -11.67 25.33 12.35
C GLY A 120 -12.90 25.14 11.46
N ASP A 121 -13.45 26.26 11.02
CA ASP A 121 -14.51 26.30 10.02
C ASP A 121 -14.05 25.73 8.65
N ASN A 122 -14.95 25.61 7.71
CA ASN A 122 -14.64 25.08 6.37
C ASN A 122 -13.58 25.91 5.63
N VAL A 123 -13.47 27.21 5.91
CA VAL A 123 -12.49 28.10 5.30
C VAL A 123 -11.08 27.77 5.81
N GLN A 124 -10.93 27.58 7.12
CA GLN A 124 -9.65 27.21 7.71
C GLN A 124 -9.17 25.85 7.21
N ASN A 125 -10.08 24.87 7.12
CA ASN A 125 -9.74 23.54 6.58
C ASN A 125 -9.27 23.63 5.12
N ARG A 126 -9.90 24.44 4.29
CA ARG A 126 -9.49 24.67 2.90
C ARG A 126 -8.10 25.32 2.81
N LEU A 127 -7.83 26.37 3.57
CA LEU A 127 -6.51 27.00 3.61
C LEU A 127 -5.40 26.04 4.07
N LEU A 128 -5.70 25.16 5.03
CA LEU A 128 -4.76 24.11 5.45
C LEU A 128 -4.48 23.10 4.33
N MET A 129 -5.51 22.68 3.60
CA MET A 129 -5.35 21.79 2.45
C MET A 129 -4.51 22.42 1.35
N GLU A 130 -4.76 23.68 0.98
CA GLU A 130 -3.98 24.44 0.00
C GLU A 130 -2.51 24.58 0.43
N ARG A 131 -2.28 24.87 1.72
CA ARG A 131 -0.93 24.94 2.29
C ARG A 131 -0.20 23.59 2.20
N LEU A 132 -0.85 22.49 2.56
CA LEU A 132 -0.26 21.16 2.44
C LEU A 132 0.03 20.79 0.99
N ALA A 133 -0.88 21.09 0.07
CA ALA A 133 -0.67 20.89 -1.36
C ALA A 133 0.57 21.65 -1.87
N THR A 134 0.76 22.88 -1.43
CA THR A 134 1.97 23.69 -1.75
C THR A 134 3.24 23.04 -1.17
N ARG A 135 3.20 22.63 0.10
CA ARG A 135 4.35 21.99 0.77
C ARG A 135 4.75 20.67 0.11
N ILE A 136 3.79 19.85 -0.32
CA ILE A 136 4.06 18.60 -1.07
C ILE A 136 4.84 18.91 -2.35
N LYS A 137 4.49 19.99 -3.07
CA LYS A 137 5.18 20.38 -4.31
C LYS A 137 6.57 20.99 -4.09
N THR A 138 6.81 21.63 -2.96
CA THR A 138 7.99 22.48 -2.77
C THR A 138 9.01 21.96 -1.77
N GLU A 139 8.59 21.15 -0.81
CA GLU A 139 9.50 20.67 0.23
C GLU A 139 10.14 19.33 -0.17
N PRO A 140 11.47 19.17 -0.04
CA PRO A 140 12.14 17.90 -0.32
C PRO A 140 11.82 16.85 0.76
N ALA A 141 12.03 15.60 0.42
CA ALA A 141 11.98 14.49 1.38
C ALA A 141 13.05 14.64 2.47
N TRP A 142 12.76 14.11 3.64
CA TRP A 142 13.72 14.04 4.74
C TRP A 142 14.76 12.94 4.49
N LYS A 143 15.96 13.20 4.94
CA LYS A 143 16.98 12.15 5.05
C LYS A 143 16.86 11.53 6.44
N ILE A 144 16.52 10.25 6.48
CA ILE A 144 16.36 9.49 7.72
C ILE A 144 17.22 8.22 7.70
N ASN A 145 17.66 7.82 8.87
CA ASN A 145 18.38 6.56 9.10
C ASN A 145 17.75 5.81 10.29
N PHE A 146 18.34 4.69 10.69
CA PHE A 146 17.85 3.89 11.81
C PHE A 146 17.91 4.62 13.17
N GLN A 147 18.87 5.50 13.40
CA GLN A 147 18.94 6.30 14.61
C GLN A 147 17.68 7.15 14.80
N ASN A 148 17.20 7.77 13.71
CA ASN A 148 15.96 8.55 13.75
C ASN A 148 14.74 7.69 14.11
N LEU A 149 14.74 6.41 13.72
CA LEU A 149 13.65 5.48 14.06
C LEU A 149 13.60 5.18 15.56
N ASP A 150 14.76 5.02 16.22
CA ASP A 150 14.82 4.75 17.65
C ASP A 150 14.40 5.97 18.49
N ASP A 151 14.77 7.15 18.04
CA ASP A 151 14.46 8.43 18.73
C ASP A 151 13.00 8.87 18.52
N GLU A 152 12.26 8.28 17.56
CA GLU A 152 10.91 8.74 17.21
C GLU A 152 9.84 8.15 18.12
N SER A 153 9.14 9.01 18.85
CA SER A 153 8.06 8.64 19.78
C SER A 153 6.66 8.65 19.16
N ALA A 154 6.45 9.38 18.06
CA ALA A 154 5.15 9.49 17.42
C ALA A 154 4.85 8.25 16.56
N THR A 155 3.86 7.44 16.94
CA THR A 155 3.53 6.15 16.32
C THR A 155 3.41 6.23 14.80
N ALA A 156 2.70 7.21 14.25
CA ALA A 156 2.50 7.32 12.80
C ALA A 156 3.82 7.62 12.07
N ARG A 157 4.67 8.50 12.61
CA ARG A 157 5.98 8.80 12.03
C ARG A 157 6.90 7.59 12.11
N ARG A 158 6.94 6.90 13.23
CA ARG A 158 7.74 5.68 13.41
C ARG A 158 7.35 4.59 12.42
N GLN A 159 6.06 4.36 12.17
CA GLN A 159 5.60 3.41 11.17
C GLN A 159 6.03 3.79 9.74
N LEU A 160 5.94 5.08 9.36
CA LEU A 160 6.39 5.55 8.06
C LEU A 160 7.92 5.48 7.91
N MET A 161 8.67 5.78 8.97
CA MET A 161 10.13 5.56 9.01
C MET A 161 10.48 4.08 8.81
N LEU A 162 9.77 3.17 9.49
CA LEU A 162 9.97 1.73 9.32
C LEU A 162 9.71 1.30 7.87
N ALA A 163 8.61 1.79 7.27
CA ALA A 163 8.31 1.53 5.86
C ALA A 163 9.45 2.04 4.94
N THR A 164 9.98 3.23 5.20
CA THR A 164 11.11 3.75 4.44
C THR A 164 12.34 2.86 4.55
N GLN A 165 12.66 2.38 5.77
CA GLN A 165 13.80 1.47 5.95
C GLN A 165 13.57 0.12 5.28
N PHE A 166 12.33 -0.39 5.30
CA PHE A 166 11.97 -1.62 4.61
C PHE A 166 12.18 -1.51 3.09
N LEU A 167 11.64 -0.46 2.47
CA LEU A 167 11.80 -0.18 1.04
C LEU A 167 13.27 0.04 0.65
N LYS A 168 14.06 0.62 1.53
CA LYS A 168 15.48 0.91 1.29
C LYS A 168 16.38 -0.34 1.40
N HIS A 169 16.03 -1.30 2.25
CA HIS A 169 16.94 -2.38 2.66
C HIS A 169 16.43 -3.79 2.38
N VAL A 170 15.12 -3.98 2.22
CA VAL A 170 14.53 -5.31 2.06
C VAL A 170 13.95 -5.49 0.66
N ASP A 171 12.96 -4.65 0.30
CA ASP A 171 12.32 -4.74 -1.01
C ASP A 171 11.80 -3.35 -1.43
N CYS A 172 12.44 -2.75 -2.45
CA CYS A 172 12.05 -1.43 -2.93
C CYS A 172 10.73 -1.43 -3.72
N ASP A 173 10.25 -2.60 -4.13
CA ASP A 173 9.01 -2.79 -4.88
C ASP A 173 7.85 -3.28 -4.00
N GLN A 174 8.13 -3.57 -2.72
CA GLN A 174 7.13 -4.10 -1.79
C GLN A 174 5.89 -3.20 -1.72
N PRO A 175 4.71 -3.71 -2.01
CA PRO A 175 3.49 -2.95 -1.82
C PRO A 175 3.22 -2.73 -0.32
N ILE A 176 3.10 -1.46 0.05
CA ILE A 176 2.81 -1.06 1.43
C ILE A 176 1.50 -0.30 1.46
N ARG A 177 0.59 -0.69 2.33
CA ARG A 177 -0.68 -0.02 2.53
C ARG A 177 -0.72 0.69 3.87
N LEU A 178 -1.12 1.95 3.84
CA LEU A 178 -1.40 2.73 5.03
C LEU A 178 -2.91 2.80 5.27
N LEU A 179 -3.40 1.98 6.20
CA LEU A 179 -4.79 1.94 6.60
C LEU A 179 -5.07 3.00 7.65
N ILE A 180 -6.00 3.91 7.37
CA ILE A 180 -6.30 5.05 8.24
C ILE A 180 -7.71 4.89 8.78
N ALA A 181 -7.81 4.54 10.07
CA ALA A 181 -9.09 4.47 10.78
C ALA A 181 -9.61 5.87 11.14
N GLU A 182 -10.92 5.98 11.35
CA GLU A 182 -11.60 7.23 11.73
C GLU A 182 -11.36 8.36 10.71
N CYS A 183 -11.34 8.03 9.42
CA CYS A 183 -11.03 8.97 8.36
C CYS A 183 -12.30 9.69 7.88
N GLU A 184 -12.70 10.73 8.60
CA GLU A 184 -13.93 11.52 8.34
C GLU A 184 -13.66 12.88 7.68
N LYS A 185 -12.40 13.26 7.50
CA LYS A 185 -12.01 14.58 6.97
C LYS A 185 -10.93 14.45 5.89
N PRO A 186 -11.03 15.20 4.77
CA PRO A 186 -10.03 15.14 3.69
C PRO A 186 -8.62 15.50 4.17
N ILE A 187 -8.51 16.43 5.13
CA ILE A 187 -7.23 16.84 5.71
C ILE A 187 -6.45 15.67 6.33
N THR A 188 -7.13 14.63 6.81
CA THR A 188 -6.47 13.43 7.36
C THR A 188 -5.67 12.70 6.28
N ILE A 189 -6.26 12.54 5.11
CA ILE A 189 -5.58 11.89 3.96
C ILE A 189 -4.46 12.79 3.43
N MET A 190 -4.70 14.10 3.34
CA MET A 190 -3.68 15.04 2.88
C MET A 190 -2.47 15.09 3.85
N ASN A 191 -2.69 14.96 5.16
CA ASN A 191 -1.62 14.81 6.15
C ASN A 191 -0.82 13.53 5.92
N ALA A 192 -1.50 12.41 5.64
CA ALA A 192 -0.82 11.15 5.32
C ALA A 192 0.01 11.28 4.04
N LEU A 193 -0.53 11.90 2.99
CA LEU A 193 0.18 12.13 1.74
C LEU A 193 1.40 13.04 1.95
N TYR A 194 1.25 14.11 2.71
CA TYR A 194 2.36 15.00 3.05
C TYR A 194 3.48 14.23 3.80
N LEU A 195 3.13 13.45 4.80
CA LEU A 195 4.11 12.63 5.52
C LEU A 195 4.75 11.57 4.61
N ALA A 196 3.97 10.88 3.78
CA ALA A 196 4.50 9.93 2.81
C ALA A 196 5.51 10.59 1.85
N HIS A 197 5.21 11.82 1.38
CA HIS A 197 6.13 12.63 0.59
C HIS A 197 7.40 12.99 1.39
N LYS A 198 7.25 13.45 2.63
CA LYS A 198 8.41 13.79 3.49
C LYS A 198 9.30 12.61 3.80
N PHE A 199 8.76 11.40 3.90
CA PHE A 199 9.52 10.16 4.05
C PHE A 199 10.00 9.55 2.73
N GLY A 200 9.67 10.16 1.57
CA GLY A 200 10.12 9.71 0.26
C GLY A 200 9.55 8.37 -0.19
N ILE A 201 8.33 8.03 0.28
CA ILE A 201 7.66 6.75 0.00
C ILE A 201 6.26 6.92 -0.62
N ALA A 202 5.90 8.12 -1.04
CA ALA A 202 4.56 8.39 -1.59
C ALA A 202 4.27 7.57 -2.87
N ASP A 203 5.28 7.27 -3.65
CA ASP A 203 5.21 6.44 -4.86
C ASP A 203 5.08 4.94 -4.58
N ARG A 204 5.27 4.50 -3.33
CA ARG A 204 5.22 3.10 -2.91
C ARG A 204 4.11 2.80 -1.90
N LEU A 205 3.49 3.82 -1.33
CA LEU A 205 2.52 3.71 -0.25
C LEU A 205 1.09 3.89 -0.76
N ASP A 206 0.22 2.91 -0.56
CA ASP A 206 -1.21 3.04 -0.83
C ASP A 206 -1.94 3.60 0.40
N ILE A 207 -2.28 4.89 0.35
CA ILE A 207 -3.02 5.56 1.41
C ILE A 207 -4.49 5.16 1.30
N SER A 208 -4.97 4.40 2.29
CA SER A 208 -6.30 3.76 2.27
C SER A 208 -7.15 4.24 3.44
N PRO A 209 -8.02 5.24 3.24
CA PRO A 209 -9.00 5.63 4.24
C PRO A 209 -9.99 4.51 4.52
N LEU A 210 -10.31 4.28 5.78
CA LEU A 210 -11.30 3.30 6.22
C LEU A 210 -12.66 3.97 6.38
N PHE A 211 -13.65 3.46 5.65
CA PHE A 211 -15.06 3.84 5.74
C PHE A 211 -15.83 2.72 6.43
N GLU A 212 -16.17 2.90 7.71
CA GLU A 212 -16.84 1.92 8.55
C GLU A 212 -17.94 2.53 9.43
N THR A 213 -17.93 3.83 9.64
CA THR A 213 -18.97 4.55 10.36
C THR A 213 -20.11 4.94 9.41
N THR A 214 -21.31 5.17 9.96
CA THR A 214 -22.44 5.69 9.17
C THR A 214 -22.05 6.97 8.44
N PHE A 215 -21.37 7.89 9.12
CA PHE A 215 -20.86 9.12 8.53
C PHE A 215 -19.89 8.86 7.39
N GLY A 216 -18.92 7.96 7.57
CA GLY A 216 -17.95 7.60 6.55
C GLY A 216 -18.58 6.99 5.31
N LEU A 217 -19.58 6.11 5.48
CA LEU A 217 -20.30 5.49 4.37
C LEU A 217 -21.20 6.48 3.60
N GLU A 218 -21.76 7.47 4.27
CA GLU A 218 -22.60 8.50 3.66
C GLU A 218 -21.80 9.59 2.97
N HIS A 219 -20.68 10.02 3.54
CA HIS A 219 -19.89 11.17 3.10
C HIS A 219 -18.54 10.82 2.46
N GLY A 220 -18.16 9.54 2.40
CA GLY A 220 -16.88 9.10 1.85
C GLY A 220 -16.65 9.53 0.40
N VAL A 221 -17.70 9.55 -0.42
CA VAL A 221 -17.64 10.03 -1.81
C VAL A 221 -17.27 11.51 -1.86
N GLN A 222 -17.93 12.37 -1.08
CA GLN A 222 -17.65 13.80 -1.01
C GLN A 222 -16.24 14.06 -0.48
N LEU A 223 -15.77 13.23 0.47
CA LEU A 223 -14.41 13.31 1.00
C LEU A 223 -13.38 13.07 -0.10
N ILE A 224 -13.54 12.00 -0.88
CA ILE A 224 -12.64 11.68 -2.00
C ILE A 224 -12.76 12.72 -3.11
N GLU A 225 -13.97 13.19 -3.42
CA GLU A 225 -14.17 14.24 -4.41
C GLU A 225 -13.44 15.56 -4.05
N GLN A 226 -13.48 15.96 -2.77
CA GLN A 226 -12.71 17.10 -2.30
C GLN A 226 -11.20 16.92 -2.46
N LEU A 227 -10.68 15.73 -2.20
CA LEU A 227 -9.26 15.42 -2.41
C LEU A 227 -8.87 15.47 -3.89
N LEU A 228 -9.70 14.93 -4.78
CA LEU A 228 -9.50 15.00 -6.23
C LEU A 228 -9.62 16.43 -6.80
N GLY A 229 -10.03 17.40 -6.02
CA GLY A 229 -9.92 18.82 -6.32
C GLY A 229 -8.51 19.39 -6.16
N TYR A 230 -7.53 18.61 -5.68
CA TYR A 230 -6.14 19.02 -5.51
C TYR A 230 -5.23 18.23 -6.44
N ASP A 231 -4.49 18.92 -7.33
CA ASP A 231 -3.59 18.29 -8.31
C ASP A 231 -2.61 17.31 -7.66
N VAL A 232 -2.05 17.67 -6.49
CA VAL A 232 -1.09 16.82 -5.78
C VAL A 232 -1.67 15.47 -5.39
N PHE A 233 -2.97 15.40 -5.11
CA PHE A 233 -3.63 14.13 -4.82
C PHE A 233 -3.94 13.36 -6.11
N CYS A 234 -4.36 14.05 -7.18
CA CYS A 234 -4.54 13.44 -8.50
C CYS A 234 -3.22 12.87 -9.03
N ASP A 235 -2.12 13.64 -8.93
CA ASP A 235 -0.80 13.20 -9.35
C ASP A 235 -0.33 11.97 -8.56
N TYR A 236 -0.54 11.97 -7.24
CA TYR A 236 -0.27 10.81 -6.40
C TYR A 236 -1.06 9.58 -6.83
N VAL A 237 -2.38 9.70 -7.04
CA VAL A 237 -3.24 8.58 -7.46
C VAL A 237 -2.83 8.05 -8.84
N ARG A 238 -2.51 8.95 -9.80
CA ARG A 238 -1.99 8.55 -11.13
C ARG A 238 -0.62 7.86 -11.02
N GLN A 239 0.29 8.39 -10.22
CA GLN A 239 1.60 7.76 -9.99
C GLN A 239 1.47 6.37 -9.39
N ARG A 240 0.51 6.18 -8.47
CA ARG A 240 0.18 4.85 -7.92
C ARG A 240 -0.54 3.94 -8.93
N GLY A 241 -1.13 4.51 -9.99
CA GLY A 241 -2.01 3.80 -10.92
C GLY A 241 -3.33 3.35 -10.30
N ARG A 242 -3.62 3.73 -9.06
CA ARG A 242 -4.79 3.28 -8.32
C ARG A 242 -5.20 4.21 -7.19
N LEU A 243 -6.51 4.29 -6.95
CA LEU A 243 -7.09 4.89 -5.77
C LEU A 243 -7.39 3.79 -4.75
N ALA A 244 -6.72 3.83 -3.60
CA ALA A 244 -6.87 2.83 -2.56
C ALA A 244 -7.84 3.26 -1.47
N MET A 245 -8.67 2.33 -0.97
CA MET A 245 -9.57 2.54 0.17
C MET A 245 -9.84 1.25 0.92
N GLN A 246 -10.42 1.39 2.11
CA GLN A 246 -10.84 0.28 2.95
C GLN A 246 -12.31 0.45 3.34
N THR A 247 -13.06 -0.65 3.39
CA THR A 247 -14.40 -0.70 3.98
C THR A 247 -14.47 -1.71 5.11
N GLY A 248 -15.14 -1.32 6.20
CA GLY A 248 -15.30 -2.14 7.39
C GLY A 248 -16.70 -2.71 7.50
N PHE A 249 -16.92 -3.93 7.00
CA PHE A 249 -18.22 -4.60 7.08
C PHE A 249 -18.63 -4.97 8.52
N SER A 250 -17.65 -5.30 9.36
CA SER A 250 -17.90 -5.69 10.74
C SER A 250 -18.48 -4.54 11.56
N ASP A 251 -17.76 -3.41 11.58
CA ASP A 251 -18.16 -2.27 12.41
C ASP A 251 -19.39 -1.58 11.83
N ALA A 252 -19.49 -1.41 10.52
CA ALA A 252 -20.71 -0.90 9.90
C ALA A 252 -21.92 -1.79 10.26
N GLY A 253 -21.77 -3.13 10.20
CA GLY A 253 -22.83 -4.07 10.54
C GLY A 253 -23.27 -4.00 12.00
N ARG A 254 -22.38 -3.66 12.93
CA ARG A 254 -22.72 -3.44 14.35
C ARG A 254 -23.55 -2.18 14.55
N PHE A 255 -23.26 -1.11 13.79
CA PHE A 255 -23.94 0.18 13.95
C PHE A 255 -25.27 0.27 13.25
N ILE A 256 -25.38 -0.24 12.02
CA ILE A 256 -26.59 -0.06 11.19
C ILE A 256 -27.24 -1.38 10.74
N GLY A 257 -26.72 -2.52 11.19
CA GLY A 257 -27.17 -3.85 10.77
C GLY A 257 -26.51 -4.32 9.48
N GLN A 258 -26.37 -5.64 9.34
CA GLN A 258 -25.57 -6.28 8.28
C GLN A 258 -26.09 -5.96 6.87
N ILE A 259 -27.41 -5.98 6.66
CA ILE A 259 -28.01 -5.73 5.33
C ILE A 259 -27.82 -4.27 4.93
N ALA A 260 -28.12 -3.34 5.85
CA ALA A 260 -27.95 -1.90 5.58
C ALA A 260 -26.49 -1.54 5.33
N ALA A 261 -25.54 -2.13 6.08
CA ALA A 261 -24.12 -1.96 5.90
C ALA A 261 -23.66 -2.43 4.51
N ASN A 262 -24.08 -3.62 4.07
CA ASN A 262 -23.74 -4.14 2.74
C ASN A 262 -24.23 -3.22 1.62
N LEU A 263 -25.47 -2.77 1.68
CA LEU A 263 -26.04 -1.86 0.68
C LEU A 263 -25.34 -0.50 0.68
N ALA A 264 -24.98 0.03 1.85
CA ALA A 264 -24.26 1.29 1.97
C ALA A 264 -22.84 1.19 1.39
N ILE A 265 -22.15 0.07 1.64
CA ILE A 265 -20.81 -0.19 1.08
C ILE A 265 -20.88 -0.38 -0.44
N GLU A 266 -21.85 -1.17 -0.96
CA GLU A 266 -22.02 -1.33 -2.40
C GLU A 266 -22.30 0.02 -3.09
N ARG A 267 -23.18 0.82 -2.50
CA ARG A 267 -23.43 2.18 -3.00
C ARG A 267 -22.19 3.06 -2.99
N LEU A 268 -21.38 2.97 -1.93
CA LEU A 268 -20.10 3.69 -1.85
C LEU A 268 -19.15 3.26 -2.97
N GLN A 269 -18.98 1.96 -3.17
CA GLN A 269 -18.12 1.39 -4.23
C GLN A 269 -18.52 1.91 -5.61
N LEU A 270 -19.80 1.83 -5.97
CA LEU A 270 -20.30 2.31 -7.27
C LEU A 270 -20.12 3.83 -7.46
N LYS A 271 -20.37 4.62 -6.43
CA LYS A 271 -20.19 6.07 -6.49
C LYS A 271 -18.72 6.49 -6.60
N ILE A 272 -17.82 5.79 -5.93
CA ILE A 272 -16.37 6.05 -6.07
C ILE A 272 -15.90 5.63 -7.47
N ALA A 273 -16.37 4.50 -8.01
CA ALA A 273 -16.06 4.12 -9.39
C ALA A 273 -16.52 5.19 -10.39
N GLN A 274 -17.73 5.72 -10.22
CA GLN A 274 -18.23 6.83 -11.04
C GLN A 274 -17.33 8.08 -10.91
N LEU A 275 -16.91 8.40 -9.68
CA LEU A 275 -16.03 9.54 -9.42
C LEU A 275 -14.65 9.37 -10.08
N VAL A 276 -14.07 8.17 -10.06
CA VAL A 276 -12.81 7.85 -10.77
C VAL A 276 -12.97 8.03 -12.27
N LYS A 277 -14.09 7.53 -12.83
CA LYS A 277 -14.41 7.77 -14.25
C LYS A 277 -14.48 9.25 -14.58
N ASP A 278 -15.23 10.02 -13.80
CA ASP A 278 -15.55 11.42 -14.11
C ASP A 278 -14.37 12.37 -13.87
N ARG A 279 -13.54 12.10 -12.86
CA ARG A 279 -12.43 12.98 -12.44
C ARG A 279 -11.06 12.56 -12.97
N LEU A 280 -10.89 11.27 -13.22
CA LEU A 280 -9.62 10.67 -13.65
C LEU A 280 -9.75 9.91 -14.99
N ASN A 281 -10.85 10.09 -15.72
CA ASN A 281 -11.11 9.48 -17.04
C ASN A 281 -10.97 7.94 -17.05
N GLY A 282 -11.07 7.28 -15.90
CA GLY A 282 -10.82 5.84 -15.79
C GLY A 282 -9.33 5.45 -15.95
N GLU A 283 -8.40 6.41 -15.84
CA GLU A 283 -6.95 6.16 -16.01
C GLU A 283 -6.33 5.37 -14.86
N VAL A 284 -7.04 5.20 -13.76
CA VAL A 284 -6.55 4.52 -12.56
C VAL A 284 -7.54 3.47 -12.08
N ASP A 285 -7.01 2.43 -11.46
CA ASP A 285 -7.81 1.37 -10.86
C ASP A 285 -8.33 1.75 -9.48
N LEU A 286 -9.35 1.02 -9.01
CA LEU A 286 -9.78 1.06 -7.61
C LEU A 286 -9.19 -0.13 -6.85
N LEU A 287 -8.50 0.14 -5.76
CA LEU A 287 -8.04 -0.88 -4.84
C LEU A 287 -8.91 -0.86 -3.59
N MET A 288 -9.75 -1.86 -3.42
CA MET A 288 -10.67 -1.96 -2.30
C MET A 288 -10.29 -3.09 -1.35
N PHE A 289 -9.95 -2.74 -0.13
CA PHE A 289 -9.68 -3.70 0.93
C PHE A 289 -10.89 -3.79 1.88
N ASN A 290 -11.48 -4.98 1.99
CA ASN A 290 -12.67 -5.22 2.78
C ASN A 290 -12.35 -6.03 4.03
N THR A 291 -12.64 -5.48 5.21
CA THR A 291 -12.47 -6.18 6.49
C THR A 291 -13.80 -6.73 6.97
N HIS A 292 -13.83 -8.02 7.26
CA HIS A 292 -15.08 -8.73 7.54
C HIS A 292 -15.30 -9.02 9.01
N GLY A 293 -14.24 -9.15 9.82
CA GLY A 293 -14.37 -9.45 11.24
C GLY A 293 -15.50 -10.47 11.53
N GLU A 294 -16.57 -10.04 12.17
CA GLU A 294 -17.76 -10.83 12.51
C GLU A 294 -18.94 -10.58 11.56
N SER A 295 -18.68 -10.08 10.33
CA SER A 295 -19.75 -9.85 9.35
C SER A 295 -20.21 -11.14 8.66
N PHE A 296 -21.36 -11.08 7.96
CA PHE A 296 -21.86 -12.20 7.14
C PHE A 296 -20.85 -12.69 6.11
N GLY A 297 -20.03 -11.80 5.54
CA GLY A 297 -19.01 -12.15 4.57
C GLY A 297 -17.96 -13.12 5.10
N ARG A 298 -17.80 -13.25 6.43
CA ARG A 298 -16.81 -14.15 7.03
C ARG A 298 -17.17 -15.64 6.93
N GLY A 299 -18.44 -15.98 6.75
CA GLY A 299 -18.83 -17.39 6.66
C GLY A 299 -20.29 -17.63 6.28
N CYS A 300 -21.20 -16.73 6.60
CA CYS A 300 -22.63 -16.90 6.34
C CYS A 300 -22.99 -16.70 4.85
N ALA A 301 -22.14 -16.05 4.07
CA ALA A 301 -22.35 -15.83 2.63
C ALA A 301 -22.12 -17.10 1.78
N GLY A 302 -21.60 -18.17 2.36
CA GLY A 302 -21.35 -19.44 1.71
C GLY A 302 -20.03 -20.09 2.11
N PRO A 303 -19.88 -21.40 1.89
CA PRO A 303 -18.68 -22.14 2.30
C PRO A 303 -17.47 -21.85 1.42
N ARG A 304 -17.68 -21.55 0.14
CA ARG A 304 -16.60 -21.32 -0.83
C ARG A 304 -16.08 -19.89 -0.78
N ILE A 305 -14.82 -19.69 -1.06
CA ILE A 305 -14.19 -18.36 -1.15
C ILE A 305 -14.92 -17.52 -2.21
N ALA A 306 -15.24 -18.08 -3.37
CA ALA A 306 -15.96 -17.39 -4.44
C ALA A 306 -17.33 -16.86 -4.00
N ASP A 307 -18.07 -17.59 -3.16
CA ASP A 307 -19.37 -17.14 -2.62
C ASP A 307 -19.18 -15.89 -1.74
N ARG A 308 -18.13 -15.92 -0.88
CA ARG A 308 -17.79 -14.80 0.00
C ARG A 308 -17.32 -13.57 -0.79
N GLN A 309 -16.52 -13.78 -1.81
CA GLN A 309 -16.07 -12.70 -2.71
C GLN A 309 -17.23 -12.06 -3.46
N ASN A 310 -18.17 -12.88 -3.98
CA ASN A 310 -19.35 -12.38 -4.67
C ASN A 310 -20.34 -11.68 -3.73
N PHE A 311 -20.31 -11.98 -2.44
CA PHE A 311 -21.11 -11.27 -1.45
C PHE A 311 -20.57 -9.86 -1.17
N ILE A 312 -19.26 -9.69 -1.18
CA ILE A 312 -18.57 -8.44 -0.82
C ILE A 312 -18.48 -7.47 -1.99
N LEU A 313 -18.14 -8.01 -3.14
CA LEU A 313 -18.13 -7.30 -4.41
C LEU A 313 -19.05 -8.05 -5.36
N THR A 314 -20.30 -7.61 -5.40
CA THR A 314 -21.35 -8.33 -6.12
C THR A 314 -21.05 -8.38 -7.62
N PRO A 315 -21.54 -9.42 -8.34
CA PRO A 315 -21.45 -9.47 -9.81
C PRO A 315 -22.05 -8.21 -10.47
N HIS A 316 -23.11 -7.64 -9.86
CA HIS A 316 -23.69 -6.38 -10.31
C HIS A 316 -22.68 -5.21 -10.22
N THR A 317 -22.04 -5.06 -9.06
CA THR A 317 -21.04 -4.00 -8.88
C THR A 317 -19.87 -4.15 -9.84
N ARG A 318 -19.36 -5.37 -10.06
CA ARG A 318 -18.31 -5.64 -11.04
C ARG A 318 -18.73 -5.27 -12.45
N ALA A 319 -19.91 -5.71 -12.88
CA ALA A 319 -20.45 -5.37 -14.20
C ALA A 319 -20.57 -3.85 -14.39
N ARG A 320 -21.12 -3.15 -13.40
CA ARG A 320 -21.26 -1.68 -13.44
C ARG A 320 -19.93 -0.95 -13.51
N CYS A 321 -18.91 -1.43 -12.79
CA CYS A 321 -17.57 -0.85 -12.85
C CYS A 321 -16.91 -1.10 -14.22
N ASN A 322 -17.04 -2.30 -14.76
CA ASN A 322 -16.58 -2.61 -16.12
C ASN A 322 -17.26 -1.74 -17.19
N ASP A 323 -18.57 -1.52 -17.09
CA ASP A 323 -19.32 -0.62 -17.98
C ASP A 323 -18.81 0.83 -17.90
N MET A 324 -18.30 1.24 -16.74
CA MET A 324 -17.69 2.54 -16.52
C MET A 324 -16.23 2.61 -17.01
N GLY A 325 -15.62 1.48 -17.37
CA GLY A 325 -14.20 1.39 -17.69
C GLY A 325 -13.27 1.51 -16.48
N VAL A 326 -13.78 1.22 -15.27
CA VAL A 326 -13.02 1.28 -14.02
C VAL A 326 -12.77 -0.13 -13.52
N HIS A 327 -11.51 -0.53 -13.45
CA HIS A 327 -11.13 -1.83 -12.92
C HIS A 327 -11.05 -1.79 -11.38
N ILE A 328 -11.59 -2.84 -10.72
CA ILE A 328 -11.55 -2.98 -9.26
C ILE A 328 -10.66 -4.15 -8.86
N HIS A 329 -9.57 -3.83 -8.18
CA HIS A 329 -8.79 -4.80 -7.41
C HIS A 329 -9.43 -4.99 -6.05
N HIS A 330 -9.96 -6.17 -5.83
CA HIS A 330 -10.63 -6.50 -4.58
C HIS A 330 -9.74 -7.35 -3.69
N GLN A 331 -9.52 -6.87 -2.49
CA GLN A 331 -8.82 -7.60 -1.43
C GLN A 331 -9.74 -7.78 -0.23
N SER A 332 -9.68 -8.95 0.42
CA SER A 332 -10.53 -9.27 1.56
C SER A 332 -9.80 -10.03 2.64
N SER A 333 -10.08 -9.67 3.89
CA SER A 333 -9.66 -10.42 5.06
C SER A 333 -10.83 -11.30 5.56
N PHE A 334 -10.78 -12.59 5.28
CA PHE A 334 -11.79 -13.56 5.73
C PHE A 334 -11.47 -14.23 7.07
N GLY A 335 -10.31 -13.95 7.63
CA GLY A 335 -9.86 -14.48 8.91
C GLY A 335 -8.72 -13.64 9.48
N LEU A 336 -8.22 -14.03 10.64
CA LEU A 336 -7.17 -13.30 11.34
C LEU A 336 -5.83 -13.23 10.58
N GLN A 337 -5.63 -14.07 9.53
CA GLN A 337 -4.33 -14.24 8.88
C GLN A 337 -4.39 -14.43 7.35
N LEU A 338 -5.56 -14.50 6.72
CA LEU A 338 -5.63 -14.75 5.28
C LEU A 338 -6.08 -13.49 4.53
N ILE A 339 -5.17 -12.86 3.80
CA ILE A 339 -5.48 -11.83 2.82
C ILE A 339 -5.51 -12.52 1.46
N ILE A 340 -6.67 -12.49 0.80
CA ILE A 340 -6.83 -13.03 -0.55
C ILE A 340 -6.83 -11.86 -1.52
N ILE A 341 -5.86 -11.87 -2.41
CA ILE A 341 -5.76 -10.93 -3.53
C ILE A 341 -6.49 -11.58 -4.71
N VAL A 342 -7.43 -10.88 -5.29
CA VAL A 342 -8.13 -11.27 -6.52
C VAL A 342 -8.00 -10.12 -7.50
N SER A 343 -7.22 -10.35 -8.51
CA SER A 343 -7.08 -9.48 -9.68
C SER A 343 -8.21 -9.72 -10.69
#